data_168d1d24e60d7e95c70aa469d4fa8995
#
_entry.id   168d1d24e60d7e95c70aa469d4fa8995
#
_cell.length_a   1.000
_cell.length_b   1.000
_cell.length_c   1.000
_cell.angle_alpha   90.00
_cell.angle_beta   90.00
_cell.angle_gamma   90.00
#
_symmetry.space_group_name_H-M   'P 1'
#
loop_
_entity.id
_entity.type
_entity.pdbx_description
1 polymer ?
#
loop_
_entity_poly.entity_id
_entity_poly.type
_entity_poly.pdbx_seq_one_letter_code
_entity_poly.pdbx_strand_id
1 'polypeptide(L)'
;SGAAINISSTDDGIHANSDSGVLETGEDGKGIISISGGTITISTGDDGIHADKELNITDGYINVLTSYEGLEAITINISGGQSFVYAADDGINACTGDGTSTPLINITGGYVDVTTGSGDTDGIDSNGSYTQSGGMVLVKGGSSSGQVSGSIDVDGNITITGGTCVALGGICETPVNSVNAYVFSSVSFNAGSYSVKDSSGNEIISFTLNNSYSNGWICTSALTTNTEYTLYCDGSSLTNWTQSAGTCLLYTSPSPRDKRQS
;
A
#
# COMPACT_ATOMS: atom_id res chain seq x y z
N SER A 1 3.41 -27.53 -3.50
CA SER A 1 2.79 -27.31 -2.18
C SER A 1 3.85 -26.69 -1.28
N GLY A 2 3.64 -25.45 -0.89
CA GLY A 2 4.54 -24.74 0.02
C GLY A 2 4.30 -25.11 1.48
N ALA A 3 5.23 -24.72 2.36
CA ALA A 3 5.06 -24.81 3.81
C ALA A 3 3.88 -23.93 4.26
N ALA A 4 3.23 -24.30 5.36
CA ALA A 4 2.30 -23.48 6.08
C ALA A 4 2.91 -23.12 7.43
N ILE A 5 3.02 -21.82 7.72
CA ILE A 5 3.61 -21.28 8.94
C ILE A 5 2.55 -20.40 9.61
N ASN A 6 2.30 -20.67 10.90
CA ASN A 6 1.46 -19.83 11.74
C ASN A 6 2.32 -19.27 12.87
N ILE A 7 2.31 -17.96 13.02
CA ILE A 7 3.12 -17.24 13.99
C ILE A 7 2.19 -16.48 14.93
N SER A 8 2.47 -16.58 16.24
CA SER A 8 1.88 -15.72 17.25
C SER A 8 3.02 -15.26 18.17
N SER A 9 3.22 -13.94 18.25
CA SER A 9 4.31 -13.33 19.01
C SER A 9 3.78 -12.11 19.76
N THR A 10 4.48 -11.70 20.80
CA THR A 10 4.27 -10.41 21.49
C THR A 10 5.24 -9.34 20.99
N ASP A 11 6.20 -9.74 20.21
CA ASP A 11 7.22 -8.97 19.52
C ASP A 11 7.03 -9.22 18.02
N ASP A 12 8.00 -8.98 17.17
CA ASP A 12 7.89 -9.23 15.72
C ASP A 12 7.47 -10.65 15.35
N GLY A 13 6.73 -10.77 14.25
CA GLY A 13 6.37 -12.07 13.70
C GLY A 13 7.55 -12.77 13.03
N ILE A 14 8.20 -12.10 12.10
CA ILE A 14 9.42 -12.53 11.43
C ILE A 14 10.39 -11.36 11.43
N HIS A 15 11.58 -11.57 12.02
CA HIS A 15 12.59 -10.52 12.10
C HIS A 15 13.94 -10.99 11.56
N ALA A 16 14.59 -10.14 10.75
CA ALA A 16 15.96 -10.32 10.31
C ALA A 16 16.80 -9.12 10.71
N ASN A 17 17.64 -9.32 11.74
CA ASN A 17 18.50 -8.28 12.28
C ASN A 17 19.76 -8.09 11.44
N SER A 18 20.22 -6.86 11.37
CA SER A 18 21.60 -6.47 11.14
C SER A 18 22.41 -6.58 12.44
N ASP A 19 23.74 -6.42 12.37
CA ASP A 19 24.60 -6.51 13.59
C ASP A 19 24.37 -5.36 14.58
N SER A 20 23.82 -4.24 14.16
CA SER A 20 23.59 -3.05 15.01
C SER A 20 22.20 -3.03 15.65
N GLY A 21 21.26 -3.86 15.19
CA GLY A 21 19.89 -3.90 15.71
C GLY A 21 19.07 -2.66 15.36
N VAL A 22 19.44 -1.94 14.32
CA VAL A 22 18.70 -0.81 13.75
C VAL A 22 18.60 -0.97 12.24
N LEU A 23 17.58 -0.36 11.63
CA LEU A 23 17.45 -0.32 10.18
C LEU A 23 18.65 0.39 9.57
N GLU A 24 19.50 -0.37 8.89
CA GLU A 24 20.68 0.18 8.23
C GLU A 24 21.10 -0.62 7.01
N THR A 25 21.90 0.01 6.15
CA THR A 25 22.43 -0.62 4.94
C THR A 25 23.48 -1.69 5.19
N GLY A 26 23.79 -1.95 6.45
CA GLY A 26 24.66 -2.92 7.03
C GLY A 26 25.37 -3.95 6.15
N GLU A 27 25.93 -4.92 6.77
CA GLU A 27 26.77 -5.95 6.15
C GLU A 27 26.02 -6.81 5.11
N ASP A 28 26.73 -7.26 4.08
CA ASP A 28 26.17 -8.12 3.03
C ASP A 28 25.50 -9.38 3.60
N GLY A 29 24.23 -9.58 3.24
CA GLY A 29 23.46 -10.77 3.58
C GLY A 29 22.81 -10.77 4.96
N LYS A 30 22.92 -9.70 5.75
CA LYS A 30 22.21 -9.53 7.03
C LYS A 30 21.04 -8.57 6.89
N GLY A 31 20.05 -8.71 7.78
CA GLY A 31 18.87 -7.89 7.75
C GLY A 31 18.01 -8.07 6.50
N ILE A 32 18.05 -9.25 5.86
CA ILE A 32 17.31 -9.55 4.62
C ILE A 32 16.32 -10.67 4.85
N ILE A 33 15.08 -10.45 4.47
CA ILE A 33 14.04 -11.49 4.42
C ILE A 33 13.65 -11.73 2.97
N SER A 34 13.56 -13.01 2.56
CA SER A 34 13.09 -13.40 1.23
C SER A 34 12.01 -14.48 1.34
N ILE A 35 10.82 -14.16 0.80
CA ILE A 35 9.68 -15.05 0.76
C ILE A 35 9.37 -15.37 -0.70
N SER A 36 9.45 -16.67 -1.05
CA SER A 36 9.28 -17.16 -2.42
C SER A 36 8.20 -18.22 -2.55
N GLY A 37 7.29 -18.30 -1.58
CA GLY A 37 6.16 -19.23 -1.62
C GLY A 37 5.72 -19.68 -0.23
N GLY A 38 4.72 -20.57 -0.20
CA GLY A 38 4.10 -21.07 1.03
C GLY A 38 2.94 -20.21 1.50
N THR A 39 2.44 -20.56 2.69
CA THR A 39 1.37 -19.80 3.37
C THR A 39 1.88 -19.37 4.73
N ILE A 40 1.86 -18.09 5.01
CA ILE A 40 2.32 -17.52 6.28
C ILE A 40 1.15 -16.74 6.88
N THR A 41 0.79 -17.08 8.11
CA THR A 41 -0.23 -16.35 8.88
C THR A 41 0.40 -15.83 10.15
N ILE A 42 0.26 -14.52 10.41
CA ILE A 42 0.96 -13.81 11.49
C ILE A 42 -0.06 -13.07 12.35
N SER A 43 0.12 -13.16 13.66
CA SER A 43 -0.52 -12.29 14.67
C SER A 43 0.53 -11.88 15.68
N THR A 44 0.83 -10.61 15.74
CA THR A 44 1.92 -10.09 16.58
C THR A 44 1.49 -8.87 17.38
N GLY A 45 2.30 -8.52 18.38
CA GLY A 45 2.13 -7.30 19.17
C GLY A 45 3.00 -6.15 18.67
N ASP A 46 3.99 -6.45 17.83
CA ASP A 46 4.86 -5.49 17.16
C ASP A 46 4.78 -5.76 15.65
N ASP A 47 5.86 -5.75 14.87
CA ASP A 47 5.77 -5.80 13.42
C ASP A 47 5.44 -7.19 12.87
N GLY A 48 4.66 -7.22 11.81
CA GLY A 48 4.33 -8.47 11.12
C GLY A 48 5.58 -9.13 10.54
N ILE A 49 6.30 -8.41 9.71
CA ILE A 49 7.56 -8.81 9.10
C ILE A 49 8.50 -7.61 9.10
N HIS A 50 9.60 -7.72 9.85
CA HIS A 50 10.61 -6.68 9.98
C HIS A 50 11.97 -7.14 9.44
N ALA A 51 12.51 -6.43 8.50
CA ALA A 51 13.85 -6.66 7.97
C ALA A 51 14.69 -5.39 8.09
N ASP A 52 15.76 -5.40 8.88
CA ASP A 52 16.60 -4.22 9.07
C ASP A 52 17.12 -3.59 7.77
N LYS A 53 17.11 -4.34 6.66
CA LYS A 53 17.62 -3.87 5.38
C LYS A 53 16.64 -4.05 4.24
N GLU A 54 16.23 -5.28 3.95
CA GLU A 54 15.50 -5.59 2.72
C GLU A 54 14.49 -6.71 2.91
N LEU A 55 13.27 -6.48 2.48
CA LEU A 55 12.20 -7.49 2.41
C LEU A 55 11.87 -7.76 0.93
N ASN A 56 12.02 -9.03 0.52
CA ASN A 56 11.69 -9.50 -0.82
C ASN A 56 10.55 -10.51 -0.79
N ILE A 57 9.44 -10.21 -1.46
CA ILE A 57 8.30 -11.11 -1.63
C ILE A 57 8.13 -11.39 -3.13
N THR A 58 8.42 -12.64 -3.53
CA THR A 58 8.33 -13.03 -4.94
C THR A 58 7.15 -13.96 -5.23
N ASP A 59 6.63 -14.64 -4.22
CA ASP A 59 5.45 -15.51 -4.30
C ASP A 59 5.00 -15.89 -2.88
N GLY A 60 3.84 -16.55 -2.74
CA GLY A 60 3.28 -17.04 -1.50
C GLY A 60 1.97 -16.36 -1.12
N TYR A 61 1.38 -16.84 -0.04
CA TYR A 61 0.21 -16.26 0.59
C TYR A 61 0.58 -15.77 1.99
N ILE A 62 0.64 -14.47 2.18
CA ILE A 62 1.00 -13.82 3.44
C ILE A 62 -0.23 -13.17 4.01
N ASN A 63 -0.55 -13.47 5.27
CA ASN A 63 -1.71 -12.93 5.96
C ASN A 63 -1.30 -12.44 7.35
N VAL A 64 -1.05 -11.14 7.46
CA VAL A 64 -0.82 -10.46 8.73
C VAL A 64 -2.18 -10.06 9.29
N LEU A 65 -2.64 -10.78 10.30
CA LEU A 65 -3.96 -10.60 10.92
C LEU A 65 -3.99 -9.46 11.93
N THR A 66 -2.87 -9.26 12.63
CA THR A 66 -2.65 -8.17 13.58
C THR A 66 -1.16 -7.88 13.66
N SER A 67 -0.80 -6.60 13.69
CA SER A 67 0.55 -6.11 13.95
C SER A 67 0.48 -4.65 14.41
N TYR A 68 1.59 -4.11 14.88
CA TYR A 68 1.79 -2.68 15.04
C TYR A 68 2.05 -2.10 13.66
N GLU A 69 3.20 -2.39 13.03
CA GLU A 69 3.42 -2.19 11.60
C GLU A 69 3.28 -3.54 10.84
N GLY A 70 2.85 -3.47 9.59
CA GLY A 70 2.59 -4.68 8.83
C GLY A 70 3.85 -5.31 8.24
N LEU A 71 4.49 -4.59 7.35
CA LEU A 71 5.75 -4.94 6.69
C LEU A 71 6.70 -3.77 6.83
N GLU A 72 7.87 -3.98 7.41
CA GLU A 72 8.87 -2.95 7.63
C GLU A 72 10.24 -3.33 7.06
N ALA A 73 10.89 -2.41 6.35
CA ALA A 73 12.29 -2.49 5.93
C ALA A 73 12.76 -1.16 5.33
N ILE A 74 14.09 -1.00 5.11
CA ILE A 74 14.60 0.13 4.29
C ILE A 74 14.11 -0.04 2.84
N THR A 75 14.20 -1.26 2.29
CA THR A 75 13.74 -1.56 0.94
C THR A 75 12.74 -2.71 0.96
N ILE A 76 11.56 -2.47 0.42
CA ILE A 76 10.50 -3.50 0.30
C ILE A 76 10.23 -3.77 -1.17
N ASN A 77 10.51 -4.99 -1.63
CA ASN A 77 10.28 -5.43 -2.99
C ASN A 77 9.16 -6.49 -3.02
N ILE A 78 8.08 -6.23 -3.73
CA ILE A 78 6.99 -7.19 -3.95
C ILE A 78 6.85 -7.42 -5.45
N SER A 79 7.14 -8.64 -5.91
CA SER A 79 7.06 -9.00 -7.32
C SER A 79 6.03 -10.09 -7.63
N GLY A 80 5.41 -10.69 -6.60
CA GLY A 80 4.41 -11.75 -6.78
C GLY A 80 3.73 -12.13 -5.48
N GLY A 81 2.92 -13.20 -5.54
CA GLY A 81 2.17 -13.70 -4.41
C GLY A 81 0.95 -12.87 -4.04
N GLN A 82 0.41 -13.12 -2.87
CA GLN A 82 -0.72 -12.40 -2.28
C GLN A 82 -0.38 -12.01 -0.85
N SER A 83 -0.43 -10.74 -0.55
CA SER A 83 -0.18 -10.18 0.79
C SER A 83 -1.44 -9.45 1.28
N PHE A 84 -1.97 -9.93 2.40
CA PHE A 84 -3.06 -9.32 3.14
C PHE A 84 -2.48 -8.82 4.46
N VAL A 85 -2.52 -7.52 4.67
CA VAL A 85 -1.86 -6.88 5.80
C VAL A 85 -2.85 -6.04 6.59
N TYR A 86 -2.96 -6.32 7.89
CA TYR A 86 -3.62 -5.44 8.83
C TYR A 86 -2.61 -4.97 9.87
N ALA A 87 -2.49 -3.66 10.02
CA ALA A 87 -1.63 -3.02 11.01
C ALA A 87 -2.42 -2.03 11.87
N ALA A 88 -2.01 -1.85 13.10
CA ALA A 88 -2.59 -0.85 14.00
C ALA A 88 -2.03 0.54 13.72
N ASP A 89 -0.80 0.59 13.22
CA ASP A 89 -0.09 1.78 12.73
C ASP A 89 0.07 1.65 11.21
N ASP A 90 1.29 1.67 10.65
CA ASP A 90 1.47 1.69 9.20
C ASP A 90 1.42 0.29 8.57
N GLY A 91 0.78 0.19 7.42
CA GLY A 91 0.58 -1.10 6.77
C GLY A 91 1.84 -1.64 6.10
N ILE A 92 2.51 -0.83 5.30
CA ILE A 92 3.81 -1.09 4.68
C ILE A 92 4.67 0.13 4.92
N ASN A 93 5.70 0.00 5.74
CA ASN A 93 6.59 1.08 6.14
C ASN A 93 8.00 0.89 5.57
N ALA A 94 8.44 1.83 4.74
CA ALA A 94 9.83 1.90 4.32
C ALA A 94 10.53 3.05 5.00
N CYS A 95 11.31 2.74 6.01
CA CYS A 95 11.99 3.72 6.85
C CYS A 95 13.48 3.38 7.03
N THR A 96 14.22 4.27 7.66
CA THR A 96 15.63 4.04 8.00
C THR A 96 15.96 4.67 9.33
N GLY A 97 16.66 3.93 10.19
CA GLY A 97 17.19 4.43 11.46
C GLY A 97 18.51 5.19 11.30
N ASP A 98 19.23 5.01 10.20
CA ASP A 98 20.57 5.59 9.99
C ASP A 98 20.53 7.00 9.34
N GLY A 99 19.39 7.39 8.77
CA GLY A 99 19.21 8.67 8.08
C GLY A 99 20.07 8.85 6.82
N THR A 100 20.75 7.81 6.35
CA THR A 100 21.66 7.85 5.19
C THR A 100 21.16 7.05 4.02
N SER A 101 20.40 5.99 4.27
CA SER A 101 19.76 5.16 3.25
C SER A 101 18.55 5.87 2.66
N THR A 102 18.19 5.50 1.44
CA THR A 102 16.98 6.01 0.78
C THR A 102 15.93 4.90 0.80
N PRO A 103 14.91 5.01 1.66
CA PRO A 103 13.84 4.02 1.72
C PRO A 103 13.10 3.89 0.39
N LEU A 104 12.64 2.68 0.08
CA LEU A 104 11.96 2.39 -1.17
C LEU A 104 10.93 1.27 -1.01
N ILE A 105 9.73 1.52 -1.46
CA ILE A 105 8.75 0.46 -1.73
C ILE A 105 8.65 0.28 -3.23
N ASN A 106 8.89 -0.95 -3.72
CA ASN A 106 8.87 -1.29 -5.13
C ASN A 106 7.95 -2.49 -5.39
N ILE A 107 6.83 -2.26 -6.06
CA ILE A 107 5.85 -3.30 -6.39
C ILE A 107 5.84 -3.52 -7.90
N THR A 108 6.24 -4.72 -8.32
CA THR A 108 6.30 -5.10 -9.74
C THR A 108 5.28 -6.15 -10.12
N GLY A 109 4.58 -6.74 -9.13
CA GLY A 109 3.58 -7.79 -9.35
C GLY A 109 2.87 -8.20 -8.07
N GLY A 110 2.03 -9.23 -8.16
CA GLY A 110 1.28 -9.77 -7.03
C GLY A 110 -0.02 -9.03 -6.73
N TYR A 111 -0.65 -9.44 -5.64
CA TYR A 111 -1.83 -8.81 -5.05
C TYR A 111 -1.50 -8.35 -3.63
N VAL A 112 -1.66 -7.08 -3.35
CA VAL A 112 -1.37 -6.47 -2.05
C VAL A 112 -2.63 -5.79 -1.55
N ASP A 113 -3.13 -6.21 -0.41
CA ASP A 113 -4.31 -5.67 0.26
C ASP A 113 -3.91 -5.22 1.66
N VAL A 114 -3.90 -3.92 1.87
CA VAL A 114 -3.49 -3.29 3.13
C VAL A 114 -4.68 -2.64 3.79
N THR A 115 -4.80 -2.83 5.09
CA THR A 115 -5.78 -2.15 5.94
C THR A 115 -5.09 -1.70 7.21
N THR A 116 -5.23 -0.43 7.57
CA THR A 116 -4.69 0.09 8.83
C THR A 116 -5.79 0.39 9.84
N GLY A 117 -5.39 0.60 11.08
CA GLY A 117 -6.22 1.08 12.16
C GLY A 117 -6.76 2.48 11.89
N SER A 118 -7.28 3.09 12.94
CA SER A 118 -7.74 4.48 12.91
C SER A 118 -6.76 5.37 13.64
N GLY A 119 -6.52 6.55 13.13
CA GLY A 119 -5.66 7.55 13.74
C GLY A 119 -4.69 8.11 12.72
N ASP A 120 -3.49 8.41 13.16
CA ASP A 120 -2.35 8.82 12.36
C ASP A 120 -1.64 7.55 11.89
N THR A 121 -2.18 6.93 10.86
CA THR A 121 -1.76 5.62 10.36
C THR A 121 -1.84 5.62 8.84
N ASP A 122 -0.79 5.17 8.16
CA ASP A 122 -0.72 5.16 6.71
C ASP A 122 -0.77 3.73 6.16
N GLY A 123 -1.54 3.52 5.10
CA GLY A 123 -1.59 2.20 4.47
C GLY A 123 -0.25 1.84 3.81
N ILE A 124 0.36 2.81 3.18
CA ILE A 124 1.75 2.77 2.71
C ILE A 124 2.43 4.03 3.20
N ASP A 125 3.48 3.88 4.00
CA ASP A 125 4.40 4.95 4.40
C ASP A 125 5.79 4.71 3.80
N SER A 126 6.42 5.77 3.32
CA SER A 126 7.82 5.70 2.91
C SER A 126 8.55 7.01 3.15
N ASN A 127 9.57 6.98 3.99
CA ASN A 127 10.50 8.11 4.11
C ASN A 127 11.38 8.29 2.85
N GLY A 128 11.05 7.62 1.76
CA GLY A 128 11.72 7.69 0.48
C GLY A 128 10.73 7.72 -0.67
N SER A 129 10.63 6.68 -1.47
CA SER A 129 9.77 6.64 -2.65
C SER A 129 8.92 5.36 -2.73
N TYR A 130 7.78 5.48 -3.40
CA TYR A 130 6.96 4.33 -3.79
C TYR A 130 6.93 4.21 -5.32
N THR A 131 7.26 3.02 -5.83
CA THR A 131 7.19 2.70 -7.25
C THR A 131 6.33 1.47 -7.49
N GLN A 132 5.47 1.53 -8.52
CA GLN A 132 4.68 0.38 -8.95
C GLN A 132 4.73 0.25 -10.48
N SER A 133 5.10 -0.94 -10.96
CA SER A 133 5.12 -1.24 -12.39
C SER A 133 4.22 -2.41 -12.78
N GLY A 134 3.58 -3.05 -11.79
CA GLY A 134 2.66 -4.17 -12.00
C GLY A 134 1.82 -4.48 -10.77
N GLY A 135 1.09 -5.60 -10.81
CA GLY A 135 0.27 -6.07 -9.72
C GLY A 135 -1.01 -5.26 -9.45
N MET A 136 -1.73 -5.69 -8.45
CA MET A 136 -2.90 -4.99 -7.90
C MET A 136 -2.63 -4.62 -6.44
N VAL A 137 -2.73 -3.35 -6.13
CA VAL A 137 -2.54 -2.80 -4.78
C VAL A 137 -3.84 -2.14 -4.33
N LEU A 138 -4.41 -2.62 -3.25
CA LEU A 138 -5.59 -2.06 -2.59
C LEU A 138 -5.19 -1.56 -1.20
N VAL A 139 -5.14 -0.27 -1.03
CA VAL A 139 -4.74 0.37 0.23
C VAL A 139 -5.94 1.01 0.88
N LYS A 140 -6.15 0.70 2.13
CA LYS A 140 -7.26 1.18 2.96
C LYS A 140 -6.68 1.65 4.28
N GLY A 141 -6.33 2.90 4.35
CA GLY A 141 -5.64 3.48 5.50
C GLY A 141 -6.18 4.84 5.87
N GLY A 142 -5.81 5.26 7.05
CA GLY A 142 -6.08 6.56 7.61
C GLY A 142 -7.57 6.93 7.64
N SER A 143 -8.09 7.26 8.75
CA SER A 143 -9.45 7.80 8.84
C SER A 143 -9.47 9.12 9.59
N SER A 144 -8.30 9.73 9.77
CA SER A 144 -8.22 10.99 10.48
C SER A 144 -8.78 12.13 9.61
N SER A 145 -9.52 13.01 10.22
CA SER A 145 -10.05 14.23 9.59
C SER A 145 -8.99 15.31 9.39
N GLY A 146 -7.70 14.96 9.44
CA GLY A 146 -6.55 15.85 9.31
C GLY A 146 -5.65 15.47 8.14
N GLN A 147 -4.75 16.38 7.75
CA GLN A 147 -3.81 16.21 6.65
C GLN A 147 -2.52 15.44 7.06
N VAL A 148 -2.58 14.62 8.08
CA VAL A 148 -1.40 13.97 8.68
C VAL A 148 -1.36 12.47 8.48
N SER A 149 -2.40 11.86 7.95
CA SER A 149 -2.42 10.44 7.60
C SER A 149 -3.35 10.18 6.44
N GLY A 150 -3.07 9.19 5.66
CA GLY A 150 -3.84 8.83 4.49
C GLY A 150 -3.69 7.39 4.10
N SER A 151 -4.19 7.06 2.93
CA SER A 151 -3.94 5.74 2.38
C SER A 151 -2.48 5.55 1.99
N ILE A 152 -1.82 6.62 1.51
CA ILE A 152 -0.41 6.59 1.12
C ILE A 152 0.23 7.92 1.52
N ASP A 153 1.31 7.88 2.31
CA ASP A 153 2.21 8.99 2.62
C ASP A 153 3.63 8.63 2.15
N VAL A 154 4.28 9.52 1.39
CA VAL A 154 5.59 9.26 0.79
C VAL A 154 6.40 10.55 0.73
N ASP A 155 7.52 10.63 1.44
CA ASP A 155 8.41 11.81 1.45
C ASP A 155 8.93 12.19 0.05
N GLY A 156 9.06 11.20 -0.84
CA GLY A 156 9.54 11.37 -2.22
C GLY A 156 8.43 11.32 -3.26
N ASN A 157 8.56 10.46 -4.26
CA ASN A 157 7.59 10.36 -5.35
C ASN A 157 6.80 9.05 -5.31
N ILE A 158 5.51 9.15 -5.57
CA ILE A 158 4.66 8.01 -5.94
C ILE A 158 4.69 7.89 -7.45
N THR A 159 5.30 6.83 -8.01
CA THR A 159 5.40 6.60 -9.44
C THR A 159 4.77 5.26 -9.81
N ILE A 160 3.67 5.31 -10.56
CA ILE A 160 2.93 4.12 -10.98
C ILE A 160 2.95 4.05 -12.51
N THR A 161 3.75 3.15 -13.07
CA THR A 161 3.93 2.96 -14.52
C THR A 161 3.16 1.79 -15.09
N GLY A 162 2.57 0.96 -14.22
CA GLY A 162 1.76 -0.20 -14.61
C GLY A 162 1.03 -0.82 -13.43
N GLY A 163 0.19 -1.81 -13.71
CA GLY A 163 -0.67 -2.41 -12.71
C GLY A 163 -1.86 -1.52 -12.34
N THR A 164 -2.42 -1.76 -11.16
CA THR A 164 -3.55 -1.02 -10.61
C THR A 164 -3.29 -0.72 -9.14
N CYS A 165 -3.47 0.54 -8.75
CA CYS A 165 -3.50 0.97 -7.37
C CYS A 165 -4.83 1.62 -7.06
N VAL A 166 -5.46 1.20 -5.96
CA VAL A 166 -6.66 1.79 -5.37
C VAL A 166 -6.31 2.18 -3.96
N ALA A 167 -6.37 3.47 -3.67
CA ALA A 167 -6.01 4.04 -2.38
C ALA A 167 -7.20 4.78 -1.77
N LEU A 168 -7.68 4.31 -0.61
CA LEU A 168 -8.92 4.76 0.04
C LEU A 168 -8.68 5.06 1.52
N GLY A 169 -9.36 6.07 2.04
CA GLY A 169 -9.37 6.42 3.47
C GLY A 169 -8.77 7.79 3.79
N GLY A 170 -8.14 8.41 2.84
CA GLY A 170 -7.55 9.74 2.92
C GLY A 170 -6.70 9.98 1.69
N ILE A 171 -6.54 11.23 1.33
CA ILE A 171 -5.67 11.64 0.22
C ILE A 171 -4.61 12.53 0.83
N CYS A 172 -3.46 11.97 1.18
CA CYS A 172 -2.28 12.77 1.51
C CYS A 172 -1.56 13.11 0.22
N GLU A 173 -1.30 12.12 -0.62
CA GLU A 173 -0.53 12.28 -1.83
C GLU A 173 -1.17 11.57 -3.03
N THR A 174 -0.76 11.98 -4.20
CA THR A 174 -1.23 11.41 -5.47
C THR A 174 -0.04 11.08 -6.37
N PRO A 175 -0.17 10.05 -7.23
CA PRO A 175 0.93 9.63 -8.08
C PRO A 175 1.36 10.71 -9.08
N VAL A 176 2.66 10.83 -9.28
CA VAL A 176 3.28 11.73 -10.25
C VAL A 176 3.97 10.92 -11.36
N ASN A 177 4.03 11.47 -12.60
CA ASN A 177 4.65 10.79 -13.76
C ASN A 177 4.17 9.34 -13.94
N SER A 178 2.88 9.12 -13.73
CA SER A 178 2.25 7.81 -13.67
C SER A 178 1.32 7.58 -14.85
N VAL A 179 0.79 6.35 -14.96
CA VAL A 179 -0.36 6.05 -15.81
C VAL A 179 -1.59 6.85 -15.35
N ASN A 180 -2.68 6.80 -16.11
CA ASN A 180 -3.84 7.62 -15.79
C ASN A 180 -4.40 7.32 -14.39
N ALA A 181 -4.76 8.37 -13.67
CA ALA A 181 -5.37 8.31 -12.35
C ALA A 181 -6.64 9.16 -12.27
N TYR A 182 -7.53 8.79 -11.35
CA TYR A 182 -8.72 9.57 -11.02
C TYR A 182 -8.91 9.68 -9.50
N VAL A 183 -9.19 10.89 -9.03
CA VAL A 183 -9.37 11.21 -7.60
C VAL A 183 -10.85 11.35 -7.27
N PHE A 184 -11.32 10.61 -6.30
CA PHE A 184 -12.68 10.63 -5.77
C PHE A 184 -12.75 11.52 -4.51
N SER A 185 -12.64 12.81 -4.65
CA SER A 185 -12.60 13.76 -3.52
C SER A 185 -13.90 13.89 -2.73
N SER A 186 -15.04 13.47 -3.32
CA SER A 186 -16.37 13.63 -2.73
C SER A 186 -17.17 12.32 -2.66
N VAL A 187 -16.50 11.18 -2.83
CA VAL A 187 -17.14 9.87 -2.74
C VAL A 187 -16.90 9.28 -1.37
N SER A 188 -17.97 8.80 -0.73
CA SER A 188 -17.89 7.93 0.45
C SER A 188 -17.97 6.49 -0.03
N PHE A 189 -16.95 5.72 0.25
CA PHE A 189 -16.86 4.29 -0.07
C PHE A 189 -17.40 3.48 1.11
N ASN A 190 -18.63 3.00 1.02
CA ASN A 190 -19.20 2.13 2.04
C ASN A 190 -18.75 0.67 1.84
N ALA A 191 -18.97 -0.19 2.84
CA ALA A 191 -18.78 -1.63 2.63
C ALA A 191 -19.62 -2.10 1.44
N GLY A 192 -19.05 -2.92 0.55
CA GLY A 192 -19.71 -3.41 -0.66
C GLY A 192 -18.73 -3.83 -1.74
N SER A 193 -19.25 -4.32 -2.86
CA SER A 193 -18.49 -4.75 -4.03
C SER A 193 -18.45 -3.63 -5.06
N TYR A 194 -17.25 -3.18 -5.38
CA TYR A 194 -17.01 -2.07 -6.28
C TYR A 194 -16.54 -2.54 -7.65
N SER A 195 -16.99 -1.85 -8.70
CA SER A 195 -16.42 -2.01 -10.03
C SER A 195 -16.36 -0.67 -10.77
N VAL A 196 -15.32 -0.52 -11.58
CA VAL A 196 -15.22 0.57 -12.55
C VAL A 196 -15.45 -0.02 -13.94
N LYS A 197 -16.38 0.56 -14.69
CA LYS A 197 -16.72 0.13 -16.04
C LYS A 197 -16.59 1.27 -17.03
N ASP A 198 -16.19 0.93 -18.25
CA ASP A 198 -16.22 1.86 -19.37
C ASP A 198 -17.65 2.07 -19.91
N SER A 199 -17.82 2.98 -20.88
CA SER A 199 -19.10 3.29 -21.51
C SER A 199 -19.70 2.11 -22.30
N SER A 200 -18.91 1.07 -22.61
CA SER A 200 -19.37 -0.17 -23.23
C SER A 200 -19.80 -1.22 -22.21
N GLY A 201 -19.64 -0.95 -20.91
CA GLY A 201 -19.96 -1.84 -19.81
C GLY A 201 -18.85 -2.84 -19.47
N ASN A 202 -17.66 -2.73 -20.07
CA ASN A 202 -16.53 -3.58 -19.71
C ASN A 202 -15.99 -3.19 -18.35
N GLU A 203 -15.84 -4.16 -17.46
CA GLU A 203 -15.23 -3.97 -16.16
C GLU A 203 -13.71 -3.89 -16.30
N ILE A 204 -13.11 -2.83 -15.74
CA ILE A 204 -11.67 -2.58 -15.80
C ILE A 204 -10.98 -2.74 -14.45
N ILE A 205 -11.73 -2.54 -13.36
CA ILE A 205 -11.26 -2.70 -11.98
C ILE A 205 -12.42 -3.25 -11.17
N SER A 206 -12.14 -4.18 -10.26
CA SER A 206 -13.07 -4.57 -9.20
C SER A 206 -12.34 -4.83 -7.89
N PHE A 207 -13.00 -4.50 -6.78
CA PHE A 207 -12.51 -4.71 -5.42
C PHE A 207 -13.69 -4.77 -4.44
N THR A 208 -13.46 -5.30 -3.25
CA THR A 208 -14.47 -5.39 -2.19
C THR A 208 -13.99 -4.70 -0.93
N LEU A 209 -14.89 -3.98 -0.28
CA LEU A 209 -14.65 -3.31 0.99
C LEU A 209 -15.52 -3.91 2.08
N ASN A 210 -14.91 -4.21 3.22
CA ASN A 210 -15.61 -4.69 4.41
C ASN A 210 -15.99 -3.54 5.36
N ASN A 211 -15.34 -2.39 5.21
CA ASN A 211 -15.56 -1.18 6.00
C ASN A 211 -15.82 0.02 5.10
N SER A 212 -16.18 1.15 5.71
CA SER A 212 -16.39 2.41 4.98
C SER A 212 -15.13 3.27 5.04
N TYR A 213 -14.82 3.92 3.93
CA TYR A 213 -13.70 4.84 3.77
C TYR A 213 -14.16 6.16 3.14
N SER A 214 -13.58 7.26 3.55
CA SER A 214 -13.77 8.54 2.87
C SER A 214 -12.90 8.57 1.61
N ASN A 215 -13.26 9.36 0.64
CA ASN A 215 -12.48 9.70 -0.56
C ASN A 215 -11.37 8.69 -0.96
N GLY A 216 -10.58 9.01 -1.95
CA GLY A 216 -9.48 8.16 -2.42
C GLY A 216 -9.16 8.41 -3.88
N TRP A 217 -8.30 7.59 -4.43
CA TRP A 217 -7.97 7.64 -5.85
C TRP A 217 -7.69 6.24 -6.42
N ILE A 218 -7.81 6.14 -7.73
CA ILE A 218 -7.37 4.98 -8.50
C ILE A 218 -6.34 5.41 -9.53
N CYS A 219 -5.34 4.57 -9.75
CA CYS A 219 -4.32 4.76 -10.78
C CYS A 219 -4.11 3.43 -11.51
N THR A 220 -4.31 3.41 -12.83
CA THR A 220 -4.14 2.19 -13.62
C THR A 220 -3.94 2.48 -15.10
N SER A 221 -3.16 1.61 -15.76
CA SER A 221 -3.00 1.63 -17.21
C SER A 221 -4.29 1.28 -17.99
N ALA A 222 -5.29 0.74 -17.32
CA ALA A 222 -6.60 0.43 -17.93
C ALA A 222 -7.49 1.68 -18.15
N LEU A 223 -7.20 2.80 -17.46
CA LEU A 223 -7.86 4.07 -17.74
C LEU A 223 -7.27 4.71 -19.00
N THR A 224 -8.08 4.93 -20.01
CA THR A 224 -7.67 5.57 -21.27
C THR A 224 -8.26 6.96 -21.39
N THR A 225 -7.46 7.90 -21.90
CA THR A 225 -7.87 9.30 -22.10
C THR A 225 -9.09 9.42 -23.02
N ASN A 226 -9.96 10.38 -22.73
CA ASN A 226 -11.22 10.65 -23.46
C ASN A 226 -12.24 9.50 -23.40
N THR A 227 -12.11 8.59 -22.45
CA THR A 227 -13.08 7.52 -22.21
C THR A 227 -13.91 7.85 -20.97
N GLU A 228 -15.20 7.63 -21.05
CA GLU A 228 -16.12 7.76 -19.93
C GLU A 228 -16.12 6.48 -19.10
N TYR A 229 -16.02 6.64 -17.79
CA TYR A 229 -16.05 5.57 -16.80
C TYR A 229 -17.11 5.83 -15.75
N THR A 230 -17.64 4.75 -15.19
CA THR A 230 -18.59 4.81 -14.07
C THR A 230 -18.11 3.88 -12.96
N LEU A 231 -18.10 4.43 -11.73
CA LEU A 231 -17.91 3.65 -10.51
C LEU A 231 -19.25 3.12 -10.03
N TYR A 232 -19.31 1.84 -9.74
CA TYR A 232 -20.46 1.14 -9.18
C TYR A 232 -20.14 0.62 -7.77
N CYS A 233 -21.17 0.54 -6.93
CA CYS A 233 -21.17 -0.24 -5.69
C CYS A 233 -22.41 -1.12 -5.67
N ASP A 234 -22.24 -2.41 -5.47
CA ASP A 234 -23.31 -3.43 -5.49
C ASP A 234 -24.24 -3.29 -6.70
N GLY A 235 -23.65 -3.01 -7.87
CA GLY A 235 -24.33 -2.83 -9.13
C GLY A 235 -25.03 -1.48 -9.32
N SER A 236 -25.06 -0.61 -8.32
CA SER A 236 -25.59 0.75 -8.41
C SER A 236 -24.52 1.76 -8.77
N SER A 237 -24.77 2.63 -9.73
CA SER A 237 -23.82 3.70 -10.10
C SER A 237 -23.69 4.74 -9.00
N LEU A 238 -22.46 5.11 -8.68
CA LEU A 238 -22.13 6.14 -7.68
C LEU A 238 -21.73 7.45 -8.34
N THR A 239 -20.84 7.38 -9.30
CA THR A 239 -20.32 8.56 -10.02
C THR A 239 -19.78 8.15 -11.38
N ASN A 240 -19.72 9.10 -12.29
CA ASN A 240 -19.10 8.94 -13.60
C ASN A 240 -18.10 10.06 -13.86
N TRP A 241 -17.16 9.84 -14.75
CA TRP A 241 -16.18 10.83 -15.20
C TRP A 241 -15.69 10.51 -16.61
N THR A 242 -15.16 11.50 -17.27
CA THR A 242 -14.38 11.32 -18.50
C THR A 242 -12.91 11.46 -18.16
N GLN A 243 -12.10 10.43 -18.44
CA GLN A 243 -10.69 10.44 -18.11
C GLN A 243 -9.93 11.49 -18.93
N SER A 244 -9.29 12.43 -18.25
CA SER A 244 -8.35 13.37 -18.85
C SER A 244 -6.94 12.74 -18.95
N ALA A 245 -6.08 13.33 -19.77
CA ALA A 245 -4.68 12.90 -19.84
C ALA A 245 -3.94 13.23 -18.54
N GLY A 246 -3.11 12.30 -18.09
CA GLY A 246 -2.26 12.46 -16.93
C GLY A 246 -2.94 12.18 -15.60
N THR A 247 -2.26 12.53 -14.54
CA THR A 247 -2.76 12.44 -13.17
C THR A 247 -3.72 13.59 -12.91
N CYS A 248 -4.85 13.34 -12.29
CA CYS A 248 -5.69 14.41 -11.77
C CYS A 248 -4.92 15.13 -10.66
N LEU A 249 -4.37 16.28 -10.98
CA LEU A 249 -3.66 17.11 -10.02
C LEU A 249 -4.64 17.65 -8.99
N LEU A 250 -4.63 17.12 -7.81
CA LEU A 250 -5.10 17.84 -6.64
C LEU A 250 -4.16 17.56 -5.50
N TYR A 251 -3.40 18.54 -5.20
CA TYR A 251 -2.78 18.90 -3.95
C TYR A 251 -1.26 19.02 -3.96
N THR A 252 -0.80 20.21 -3.65
CA THR A 252 0.58 20.59 -3.44
C THR A 252 0.72 21.09 -2.00
N SER A 253 0.66 20.23 -1.03
CA SER A 253 1.15 20.56 0.30
C SER A 253 1.92 19.36 0.82
N PRO A 254 3.20 19.50 1.16
CA PRO A 254 3.90 18.43 1.85
C PRO A 254 3.21 18.17 3.17
N SER A 255 2.95 16.90 3.47
CA SER A 255 2.51 16.47 4.81
C SER A 255 3.51 16.95 5.86
N PRO A 256 3.07 17.40 7.03
CA PRO A 256 3.99 17.58 8.15
C PRO A 256 4.54 16.19 8.50
N ARG A 257 5.85 16.00 8.36
CA ARG A 257 6.55 14.76 8.67
C ARG A 257 6.09 14.18 9.99
N ASP A 258 5.67 12.92 9.99
CA ASP A 258 5.65 12.15 11.21
C ASP A 258 7.09 12.05 11.74
N LYS A 259 7.28 12.46 12.99
CA LYS A 259 8.59 12.42 13.67
C LYS A 259 8.72 11.18 14.54
N ARG A 260 7.84 10.21 14.40
CA ARG A 260 7.96 8.96 15.11
C ARG A 260 9.04 8.12 14.44
N GLN A 261 10.27 8.38 14.84
CA GLN A 261 11.37 7.45 14.68
C GLN A 261 11.31 6.47 15.86
N SER A 262 11.19 5.20 15.55
CA SER A 262 11.38 4.08 16.46
C SER A 262 12.68 4.17 17.25
#